data_c3201b6f71a43dd69e3dee86e0a3350c
#
_entry.id   c3201b6f71a43dd69e3dee86e0a3350c
#
_cell.length_a   1.000
_cell.length_b   1.000
_cell.length_c   1.000
_cell.angle_alpha   90.00
_cell.angle_beta   90.00
_cell.angle_gamma   90.00
#
_symmetry.space_group_name_H-M   'P 1'
#
loop_
_entity.id
_entity.type
_entity.pdbx_description
1 polymer ?
#
loop_
_entity_poly.entity_id
_entity_poly.type
_entity_poly.pdbx_seq_one_letter_code
_entity_poly.pdbx_strand_id
1 'polypeptide(L)'
;MIERLEKLVDDITSLNSKLVLLIGPPRSGKTALLVQLSQHRNVPVLNVGAALGQQLLMVPSTRRHLHAVGLMKDLTDETAREGLLLLDNIELLFDRTLLLNPLDFLKRHAHARRVICVWPGEVRDGRLSYGRAGHPEYQDYGINGLVPFEISDGGKRDVDAL
;
A
#
# COMPACT_ATOMS: atom_id res chain seq x y z
N MET A 1 13.23 -12.07 -6.83
CA MET A 1 12.54 -11.02 -6.06
C MET A 1 11.16 -11.46 -5.58
N ILE A 2 10.38 -12.08 -6.45
CA ILE A 2 9.05 -12.58 -6.06
C ILE A 2 9.13 -13.62 -4.93
N GLU A 3 10.12 -14.50 -4.94
CA GLU A 3 10.29 -15.52 -3.91
C GLU A 3 10.50 -14.91 -2.52
N ARG A 4 11.27 -13.84 -2.44
CA ARG A 4 11.50 -13.13 -1.18
C ARG A 4 10.22 -12.48 -0.68
N LEU A 5 9.43 -11.91 -1.58
CA LEU A 5 8.14 -11.31 -1.21
C LEU A 5 7.16 -12.37 -0.75
N GLU A 6 7.07 -13.51 -1.44
CA GLU A 6 6.16 -14.58 -1.05
C GLU A 6 6.53 -15.18 0.31
N LYS A 7 7.83 -15.35 0.59
CA LYS A 7 8.27 -15.78 1.90
C LYS A 7 7.87 -14.79 2.98
N LEU A 8 8.06 -13.49 2.73
CA LEU A 8 7.68 -12.44 3.66
C LEU A 8 6.16 -12.44 3.91
N VAL A 9 5.36 -12.61 2.88
CA VAL A 9 3.89 -12.70 2.99
C VAL A 9 3.49 -13.83 3.95
N ASP A 10 4.17 -14.96 3.89
CA ASP A 10 3.91 -16.08 4.80
C ASP A 10 4.40 -15.77 6.22
N ASP A 11 5.57 -15.16 6.35
CA ASP A 11 6.22 -14.89 7.63
C ASP A 11 5.45 -13.85 8.47
N ILE A 12 4.81 -12.86 7.85
CA ILE A 12 4.12 -11.79 8.59
C ILE A 12 2.81 -12.22 9.24
N THR A 13 2.34 -13.42 8.98
CA THR A 13 1.07 -13.91 9.54
C THR A 13 1.04 -13.85 11.07
N SER A 14 2.19 -14.00 11.72
CA SER A 14 2.32 -13.98 13.19
C SER A 14 2.46 -12.57 13.78
N LEU A 15 2.58 -11.54 12.96
CA LEU A 15 2.75 -10.18 13.45
C LEU A 15 1.41 -9.55 13.85
N ASN A 16 1.45 -8.58 14.78
CA ASN A 16 0.27 -7.79 15.16
C ASN A 16 -0.19 -6.90 14.02
N SER A 17 0.74 -6.25 13.34
CA SER A 17 0.47 -5.47 12.13
C SER A 17 1.11 -6.18 10.94
N LYS A 18 0.27 -6.69 10.06
CA LYS A 18 0.69 -7.53 8.92
C LYS A 18 0.76 -6.68 7.66
N LEU A 19 1.50 -5.59 7.73
CA LEU A 19 1.61 -4.60 6.66
C LEU A 19 2.98 -4.65 6.00
N VAL A 20 3.01 -4.93 4.70
CA VAL A 20 4.21 -4.80 3.87
C VAL A 20 4.00 -3.66 2.90
N LEU A 21 4.94 -2.73 2.84
CA LEU A 21 4.95 -1.66 1.87
C LEU A 21 6.02 -1.92 0.82
N LEU A 22 5.60 -2.01 -0.45
CA LEU A 22 6.52 -2.09 -1.58
C LEU A 22 7.01 -0.68 -1.90
N ILE A 23 8.28 -0.44 -1.73
CA ILE A 23 8.90 0.88 -1.79
C ILE A 23 10.01 0.86 -2.83
N GLY A 24 10.11 1.90 -3.61
CA GLY A 24 11.15 2.03 -4.61
C GLY A 24 10.94 3.28 -5.46
N PRO A 25 11.94 3.66 -6.26
CA PRO A 25 11.80 4.80 -7.14
C PRO A 25 10.69 4.58 -8.17
N PRO A 26 10.21 5.65 -8.82
CA PRO A 26 9.26 5.51 -9.92
C PRO A 26 9.79 4.53 -10.97
N ARG A 27 8.91 3.70 -11.51
CA ARG A 27 9.24 2.69 -12.53
C ARG A 27 10.22 1.61 -12.07
N SER A 28 10.33 1.39 -10.75
CA SER A 28 11.17 0.31 -10.21
C SER A 28 10.54 -1.07 -10.31
N GLY A 29 9.27 -1.16 -10.74
CA GLY A 29 8.57 -2.42 -10.87
C GLY A 29 7.70 -2.80 -9.67
N LYS A 30 7.34 -1.86 -8.81
CA LYS A 30 6.49 -2.13 -7.64
C LYS A 30 5.15 -2.74 -8.05
N THR A 31 4.46 -2.10 -8.98
CA THR A 31 3.16 -2.59 -9.48
C THR A 31 3.31 -3.93 -10.16
N ALA A 32 4.35 -4.12 -10.97
CA ALA A 32 4.62 -5.38 -11.65
C ALA A 32 4.83 -6.52 -10.65
N LEU A 33 5.57 -6.26 -9.57
CA LEU A 33 5.79 -7.25 -8.52
C LEU A 33 4.49 -7.61 -7.79
N LEU A 34 3.66 -6.61 -7.50
CA LEU A 34 2.36 -6.84 -6.89
C LEU A 34 1.45 -7.68 -7.80
N VAL A 35 1.47 -7.43 -9.11
CA VAL A 35 0.72 -8.22 -10.09
C VAL A 35 1.22 -9.66 -10.12
N GLN A 36 2.53 -9.90 -10.06
CA GLN A 36 3.06 -11.25 -9.95
C GLN A 36 2.55 -11.98 -8.71
N LEU A 37 2.56 -11.29 -7.57
CA LEU A 37 2.03 -11.85 -6.32
C LEU A 37 0.54 -12.17 -6.46
N SER A 38 -0.22 -11.27 -7.07
CA SER A 38 -1.65 -11.46 -7.35
C SER A 38 -1.89 -12.74 -8.15
N GLN A 39 -1.10 -12.98 -9.19
CA GLN A 39 -1.22 -14.15 -10.05
C GLN A 39 -0.84 -15.43 -9.30
N HIS A 40 0.23 -15.40 -8.51
CA HIS A 40 0.70 -16.56 -7.77
C HIS A 40 -0.26 -16.96 -6.65
N ARG A 41 -0.91 -16.00 -6.02
CA ARG A 41 -1.82 -16.24 -4.88
C ARG A 41 -3.28 -16.26 -5.26
N ASN A 42 -3.60 -15.96 -6.50
CA ASN A 42 -4.99 -15.86 -7.00
C ASN A 42 -5.82 -14.88 -6.16
N VAL A 43 -5.23 -13.70 -5.90
CA VAL A 43 -5.85 -12.60 -5.16
C VAL A 43 -5.86 -11.37 -6.06
N PRO A 44 -7.01 -10.71 -6.27
CA PRO A 44 -7.05 -9.52 -7.12
C PRO A 44 -6.31 -8.34 -6.48
N VAL A 45 -5.76 -7.47 -7.31
CA VAL A 45 -5.20 -6.20 -6.86
C VAL A 45 -6.32 -5.16 -6.83
N LEU A 46 -6.49 -4.48 -5.69
CA LEU A 46 -7.40 -3.36 -5.59
C LEU A 46 -6.66 -2.07 -6.00
N ASN A 47 -7.08 -1.49 -7.11
CA ASN A 47 -6.65 -0.15 -7.51
C ASN A 47 -7.50 0.86 -6.75
N VAL A 48 -6.94 1.41 -5.67
CA VAL A 48 -7.69 2.29 -4.76
C VAL A 48 -8.15 3.57 -5.46
N GLY A 49 -7.26 4.20 -6.22
CA GLY A 49 -7.59 5.43 -6.94
C GLY A 49 -8.77 5.25 -7.89
N ALA A 50 -8.80 4.15 -8.64
CA ALA A 50 -9.90 3.88 -9.57
C ALA A 50 -11.18 3.50 -8.82
N ALA A 51 -11.11 2.55 -7.90
CA ALA A 51 -12.31 2.01 -7.25
C ALA A 51 -12.93 2.98 -6.25
N LEU A 52 -12.13 3.53 -5.34
CA LEU A 52 -12.61 4.52 -4.37
C LEU A 52 -12.98 5.83 -5.05
N GLY A 53 -12.19 6.28 -6.02
CA GLY A 53 -12.49 7.50 -6.78
C GLY A 53 -13.86 7.43 -7.45
N GLN A 54 -14.19 6.31 -8.06
CA GLN A 54 -15.47 6.09 -8.71
C GLN A 54 -16.63 6.15 -7.69
N GLN A 55 -16.45 5.53 -6.52
CA GLN A 55 -17.44 5.57 -5.45
C GLN A 55 -17.63 6.98 -4.89
N LEU A 56 -16.54 7.72 -4.73
CA LEU A 56 -16.59 9.08 -4.20
C LEU A 56 -17.28 10.08 -5.15
N LEU A 57 -17.27 9.83 -6.47
CA LEU A 57 -18.00 10.64 -7.43
C LEU A 57 -19.51 10.62 -7.16
N MET A 58 -20.02 9.56 -6.54
CA MET A 58 -21.43 9.43 -6.17
C MET A 58 -21.79 10.18 -4.88
N VAL A 59 -20.79 10.74 -4.19
CA VAL A 59 -20.95 11.43 -2.91
C VAL A 59 -20.65 12.91 -3.10
N PRO A 60 -21.50 13.83 -2.57
CA PRO A 60 -21.20 15.26 -2.63
C PRO A 60 -19.83 15.56 -2.01
N SER A 61 -19.08 16.48 -2.64
CA SER A 61 -17.69 16.77 -2.24
C SER A 61 -17.56 17.16 -0.77
N THR A 62 -18.56 17.83 -0.21
CA THR A 62 -18.58 18.25 1.19
C THR A 62 -18.76 17.10 2.18
N ARG A 63 -19.14 15.90 1.70
CA ARG A 63 -19.44 14.74 2.55
C ARG A 63 -18.49 13.55 2.31
N ARG A 64 -17.57 13.68 1.37
CA ARG A 64 -16.68 12.57 1.00
C ARG A 64 -15.86 12.07 2.19
N HIS A 65 -15.40 12.98 3.04
CA HIS A 65 -14.64 12.60 4.25
C HIS A 65 -15.46 11.74 5.22
N LEU A 66 -16.78 11.84 5.21
CA LEU A 66 -17.65 11.04 6.08
C LEU A 66 -17.82 9.61 5.55
N HIS A 67 -17.66 9.41 4.24
CA HIS A 67 -17.94 8.12 3.60
C HIS A 67 -16.70 7.33 3.21
N ALA A 68 -15.53 7.98 3.14
CA ALA A 68 -14.31 7.35 2.59
C ALA A 68 -13.91 6.08 3.34
N VAL A 69 -13.94 6.07 4.66
CA VAL A 69 -13.54 4.90 5.48
C VAL A 69 -14.49 3.73 5.23
N GLY A 70 -15.81 3.98 5.23
CA GLY A 70 -16.81 2.93 4.98
C GLY A 70 -16.72 2.35 3.57
N LEU A 71 -16.54 3.21 2.56
CA LEU A 71 -16.37 2.78 1.18
C LEU A 71 -15.12 1.91 1.01
N MET A 72 -14.02 2.32 1.63
CA MET A 72 -12.79 1.51 1.60
C MET A 72 -12.96 0.17 2.29
N LYS A 73 -13.66 0.16 3.43
CA LYS A 73 -13.95 -1.10 4.12
C LYS A 73 -14.69 -2.07 3.20
N ASP A 74 -15.73 -1.59 2.53
CA ASP A 74 -16.51 -2.43 1.61
C ASP A 74 -15.66 -2.93 0.44
N LEU A 75 -14.86 -2.06 -0.17
CA LEU A 75 -13.98 -2.42 -1.27
C LEU A 75 -12.93 -3.46 -0.85
N THR A 76 -12.33 -3.30 0.32
CA THR A 76 -11.31 -4.23 0.80
C THR A 76 -11.92 -5.57 1.19
N ASP A 77 -13.10 -5.58 1.80
CA ASP A 77 -13.80 -6.83 2.14
C ASP A 77 -14.18 -7.61 0.88
N GLU A 78 -14.55 -6.93 -0.19
CA GLU A 78 -14.87 -7.57 -1.48
C GLU A 78 -13.63 -8.11 -2.19
N THR A 79 -12.48 -7.47 -2.02
CA THR A 79 -11.27 -7.75 -2.80
C THR A 79 -10.36 -8.76 -2.14
N ALA A 80 -10.27 -8.76 -0.80
CA ALA A 80 -9.38 -9.67 -0.07
C ALA A 80 -9.77 -11.13 -0.28
N ARG A 81 -8.77 -12.00 -0.32
CA ARG A 81 -8.95 -13.45 -0.41
C ARG A 81 -8.04 -14.14 0.59
N GLU A 82 -8.61 -15.05 1.38
CA GLU A 82 -7.86 -15.85 2.35
C GLU A 82 -6.98 -15.02 3.29
N GLY A 83 -7.51 -13.87 3.72
CA GLY A 83 -6.78 -12.98 4.63
C GLY A 83 -5.65 -12.21 3.97
N LEU A 84 -5.61 -12.11 2.65
CA LEU A 84 -4.61 -11.34 1.92
C LEU A 84 -5.27 -10.24 1.09
N LEU A 85 -4.78 -9.02 1.25
CA LEU A 85 -5.26 -7.82 0.56
C LEU A 85 -4.08 -7.17 -0.17
N LEU A 86 -4.23 -6.92 -1.47
CA LEU A 86 -3.22 -6.30 -2.31
C LEU A 86 -3.72 -4.93 -2.78
N LEU A 87 -2.99 -3.88 -2.45
CA LEU A 87 -3.39 -2.49 -2.73
C LEU A 87 -2.38 -1.79 -3.63
N ASP A 88 -2.87 -1.08 -4.63
CA ASP A 88 -2.08 -0.22 -5.51
C ASP A 88 -2.77 1.11 -5.70
N ASN A 89 -2.02 2.10 -6.16
CA ASN A 89 -2.53 3.43 -6.53
C ASN A 89 -3.30 4.08 -5.36
N ILE A 90 -2.63 4.21 -4.22
CA ILE A 90 -3.26 4.69 -2.98
C ILE A 90 -3.17 6.20 -2.79
N GLU A 91 -2.66 6.96 -3.77
CA GLU A 91 -2.42 8.40 -3.67
C GLU A 91 -3.68 9.16 -3.23
N LEU A 92 -4.86 8.70 -3.63
CA LEU A 92 -6.12 9.33 -3.24
C LEU A 92 -6.32 9.37 -1.72
N LEU A 93 -5.76 8.41 -0.98
CA LEU A 93 -5.86 8.39 0.48
C LEU A 93 -5.12 9.56 1.14
N PHE A 94 -4.21 10.22 0.42
CA PHE A 94 -3.47 11.38 0.90
C PHE A 94 -4.18 12.69 0.63
N ASP A 95 -5.30 12.67 -0.07
CA ASP A 95 -6.10 13.87 -0.32
C ASP A 95 -6.59 14.43 1.02
N ARG A 96 -6.19 15.68 1.31
CA ARG A 96 -6.50 16.34 2.58
C ARG A 96 -7.99 16.48 2.83
N THR A 97 -8.78 16.57 1.78
CA THR A 97 -10.24 16.72 1.90
C THR A 97 -10.91 15.47 2.44
N LEU A 98 -10.25 14.31 2.37
CA LEU A 98 -10.76 13.05 2.92
C LEU A 98 -10.51 12.91 4.42
N LEU A 99 -9.65 13.75 5.01
CA LEU A 99 -9.33 13.76 6.44
C LEU A 99 -8.87 12.39 6.96
N LEU A 100 -8.13 11.64 6.14
CA LEU A 100 -7.56 10.34 6.51
C LEU A 100 -6.10 10.49 6.91
N ASN A 101 -5.64 9.65 7.84
CA ASN A 101 -4.22 9.36 7.99
C ASN A 101 -3.96 8.06 7.23
N PRO A 102 -3.32 8.11 6.05
CA PRO A 102 -3.22 6.92 5.19
C PRO A 102 -2.49 5.76 5.84
N LEU A 103 -1.40 6.02 6.54
CA LEU A 103 -0.61 4.96 7.15
C LEU A 103 -1.35 4.30 8.32
N ASP A 104 -2.00 5.08 9.18
CA ASP A 104 -2.84 4.53 10.26
C ASP A 104 -3.99 3.70 9.69
N PHE A 105 -4.58 4.17 8.61
CA PHE A 105 -5.65 3.45 7.92
C PHE A 105 -5.16 2.08 7.43
N LEU A 106 -3.99 2.03 6.77
CA LEU A 106 -3.39 0.77 6.32
C LEU A 106 -3.06 -0.15 7.50
N LYS A 107 -2.52 0.39 8.57
CA LYS A 107 -2.20 -0.41 9.76
C LYS A 107 -3.44 -1.02 10.41
N ARG A 108 -4.57 -0.29 10.43
CA ARG A 108 -5.83 -0.85 10.96
C ARG A 108 -6.29 -2.05 10.16
N HIS A 109 -6.24 -1.96 8.83
CA HIS A 109 -6.57 -3.09 7.98
C HIS A 109 -5.62 -4.27 8.20
N ALA A 110 -4.35 -3.97 8.48
CA ALA A 110 -3.32 -4.97 8.67
C ALA A 110 -3.38 -5.70 10.01
N HIS A 111 -4.24 -5.31 10.94
CA HIS A 111 -4.51 -6.09 12.14
C HIS A 111 -5.37 -7.32 11.85
N ALA A 112 -6.32 -7.18 10.94
CA ALA A 112 -7.27 -8.25 10.62
C ALA A 112 -6.77 -9.19 9.52
N ARG A 113 -5.92 -8.71 8.63
CA ARG A 113 -5.47 -9.45 7.44
C ARG A 113 -4.10 -8.96 7.01
N ARG A 114 -3.42 -9.77 6.18
CA ARG A 114 -2.14 -9.35 5.59
C ARG A 114 -2.41 -8.33 4.49
N VAL A 115 -1.72 -7.20 4.53
CA VAL A 115 -1.85 -6.12 3.55
C VAL A 115 -0.52 -5.90 2.88
N ILE A 116 -0.49 -6.02 1.56
CA ILE A 116 0.68 -5.71 0.73
C ILE A 116 0.29 -4.52 -0.13
N CYS A 117 0.99 -3.41 0.04
CA CYS A 117 0.61 -2.14 -0.56
C CYS A 117 1.79 -1.49 -1.27
N VAL A 118 1.57 -1.04 -2.50
CA VAL A 118 2.56 -0.20 -3.19
C VAL A 118 2.52 1.19 -2.54
N TRP A 119 3.67 1.62 -2.00
CA TRP A 119 3.79 2.91 -1.33
C TRP A 119 4.29 3.98 -2.30
N PRO A 120 3.61 5.12 -2.43
CA PRO A 120 3.97 6.18 -3.38
C PRO A 120 4.97 7.18 -2.76
N GLY A 121 6.05 6.68 -2.21
CA GLY A 121 7.06 7.50 -1.56
C GLY A 121 8.34 6.72 -1.37
N GLU A 122 9.14 7.15 -0.41
CA GLU A 122 10.44 6.52 -0.15
C GLU A 122 10.70 6.32 1.33
N VAL A 123 11.68 5.46 1.63
CA VAL A 123 12.27 5.33 2.98
C VAL A 123 13.65 5.96 2.95
N ARG A 124 13.90 6.86 3.89
CA ARG A 124 15.20 7.51 4.04
C ARG A 124 15.47 7.72 5.53
N ASP A 125 16.67 7.33 5.98
CA ASP A 125 17.09 7.45 7.36
C ASP A 125 16.09 6.86 8.36
N GLY A 126 15.52 5.70 8.02
CA GLY A 126 14.54 5.02 8.87
C GLY A 126 13.18 5.70 8.94
N ARG A 127 12.89 6.64 8.04
CA ARG A 127 11.63 7.36 7.95
C ARG A 127 10.95 7.10 6.61
N LEU A 128 9.64 6.95 6.66
CA LEU A 128 8.80 6.77 5.49
C LEU A 128 8.21 8.12 5.08
N SER A 129 8.31 8.49 3.82
CA SER A 129 7.78 9.77 3.34
C SER A 129 6.82 9.57 2.18
N TYR A 130 5.92 10.52 2.01
CA TYR A 130 5.06 10.69 0.85
C TYR A 130 5.28 12.08 0.27
N GLY A 131 5.42 12.15 -1.05
CA GLY A 131 5.71 13.41 -1.73
C GLY A 131 7.15 13.86 -1.54
N ARG A 132 7.46 15.06 -2.01
CA ARG A 132 8.77 15.69 -1.84
C ARG A 132 8.70 16.78 -0.80
N ALA A 133 9.79 17.02 -0.08
CA ALA A 133 9.90 18.14 0.84
C ALA A 133 9.51 19.44 0.10
N GLY A 134 8.60 20.23 0.69
CA GLY A 134 8.04 21.43 0.07
C GLY A 134 6.76 21.19 -0.74
N HIS A 135 6.41 19.93 -1.05
CA HIS A 135 5.13 19.62 -1.68
C HIS A 135 3.97 19.85 -0.68
N PRO A 136 2.82 20.40 -1.11
CA PRO A 136 1.69 20.65 -0.20
C PRO A 136 1.19 19.41 0.54
N GLU A 137 1.33 18.23 -0.05
CA GLU A 137 0.89 16.97 0.54
C GLU A 137 2.03 16.17 1.17
N TYR A 138 3.22 16.75 1.29
CA TYR A 138 4.36 16.05 1.89
C TYR A 138 4.04 15.61 3.30
N GLN A 139 4.33 14.35 3.58
CA GLN A 139 4.17 13.75 4.91
C GLN A 139 5.36 12.84 5.23
N ASP A 140 5.66 12.74 6.52
CA ASP A 140 6.79 11.99 7.05
C ASP A 140 6.30 11.11 8.20
N TYR A 141 6.63 9.82 8.15
CA TYR A 141 6.12 8.81 9.09
C TYR A 141 7.26 7.98 9.67
N GLY A 142 7.06 7.48 10.90
CA GLY A 142 7.90 6.41 11.43
C GLY A 142 7.55 5.07 10.76
N ILE A 143 8.48 4.12 10.84
CA ILE A 143 8.32 2.80 10.19
C ILE A 143 7.89 1.71 11.18
N ASN A 144 7.45 2.07 12.37
CA ASN A 144 6.95 1.10 13.35
C ASN A 144 5.61 0.51 12.90
N GLY A 145 5.44 -0.79 13.03
CA GLY A 145 4.20 -1.48 12.69
C GLY A 145 4.02 -1.77 11.20
N LEU A 146 5.11 -1.74 10.44
CA LEU A 146 5.10 -2.11 9.03
C LEU A 146 6.43 -2.75 8.65
N VAL A 147 6.44 -3.47 7.53
CA VAL A 147 7.65 -4.08 6.97
C VAL A 147 7.92 -3.42 5.62
N PRO A 148 8.99 -2.65 5.48
CA PRO A 148 9.37 -2.10 4.18
C PRO A 148 9.98 -3.20 3.31
N PHE A 149 9.56 -3.28 2.06
CA PHE A 149 10.17 -4.13 1.04
C PHE A 149 10.68 -3.20 -0.06
N GLU A 150 11.99 -2.96 -0.05
CA GLU A 150 12.59 -1.99 -0.96
C GLU A 150 12.98 -2.64 -2.27
N ILE A 151 12.55 -2.04 -3.38
CA ILE A 151 12.86 -2.48 -4.72
C ILE A 151 13.88 -1.52 -5.32
N SER A 152 15.02 -2.05 -5.74
CA SER A 152 16.07 -1.28 -6.37
C SER A 152 15.89 -1.24 -7.90
N ASP A 153 16.53 -0.26 -8.55
CA ASP A 153 16.45 -0.06 -10.00
C ASP A 153 16.83 -1.32 -10.79
N GLY A 154 15.86 -1.84 -11.55
CA GLY A 154 16.11 -2.69 -12.70
C GLY A 154 16.83 -4.01 -12.47
N GLY A 155 16.80 -4.58 -11.30
CA GLY A 155 17.38 -5.90 -11.06
C GLY A 155 18.91 -5.96 -11.10
N LYS A 156 19.58 -4.83 -11.31
CA LYS A 156 21.04 -4.79 -11.37
C LYS A 156 21.70 -5.12 -10.02
N ARG A 157 21.01 -4.90 -8.92
CA ARG A 157 21.56 -5.14 -7.58
C ARG A 157 21.44 -6.58 -7.12
N ASP A 158 20.49 -7.32 -7.65
CA ASP A 158 20.37 -8.75 -7.32
C ASP A 158 21.55 -9.54 -7.90
N VAL A 159 22.14 -9.05 -8.98
CA VAL A 159 23.36 -9.62 -9.58
C VAL A 159 24.61 -9.21 -8.78
N ASP A 160 24.65 -7.98 -8.30
CA ASP A 160 25.79 -7.46 -7.55
C ASP A 160 25.82 -7.95 -6.08
N ALA A 161 24.71 -8.43 -5.56
CA ALA A 161 24.61 -9.02 -4.21
C ALA A 161 25.07 -10.48 -4.16
N LEU A 162 25.40 -11.06 -5.30
CA LEU A 162 25.92 -12.40 -5.43
C LEU A 162 27.44 -12.37 -5.57
#